data_9663e81778afc20677b516eb37028db6
#
_entry.id   9663e81778afc20677b516eb37028db6
#
_cell.length_a   1.000
_cell.length_b   1.000
_cell.length_c   1.000
_cell.angle_alpha   90.00
_cell.angle_beta   90.00
_cell.angle_gamma   90.00
#
_symmetry.space_group_name_H-M   'P 1'
#
loop_
_entity.id
_entity.type
_entity.pdbx_description
1 polymer ?
#
loop_
_entity_poly.entity_id
_entity_poly.type
_entity_poly.pdbx_seq_one_letter_code
_entity_poly.pdbx_strand_id
1 'polypeptide(L)'
;MKLILSSLVTITAVMTLLVNAAALAVDPAAVASETATNAICPISGKPVDPAINTEYEGRKWAFAQEACKTKWLKAREDSLYQKLGGKAAINAAVDAFYVKVLADDRVKHFFDDVSMDKQRRKQKEFLSAAFGGPLPWTGKDMRKAHEGMGLTEVHFNAIAENLVNTLKDLKISQDLIDQVVAVALTTKDDVLGRPKKAN
;
A
#
# COMPACT_ATOMS: atom_id res chain seq x y z
N MET A 1 0.34 83.15 7.52
CA MET A 1 1.42 83.96 6.94
C MET A 1 2.58 83.03 6.52
N LYS A 2 2.88 83.12 5.24
CA LYS A 2 4.06 82.59 4.50
C LYS A 2 4.28 81.12 4.37
N LEU A 3 4.03 80.69 3.14
CA LEU A 3 4.63 79.62 2.35
C LEU A 3 6.16 79.48 2.51
N ILE A 4 6.69 78.26 2.45
CA ILE A 4 7.84 77.96 1.58
C ILE A 4 7.70 76.51 1.08
N LEU A 5 7.61 76.34 -0.25
CA LEU A 5 7.84 75.17 -1.01
C LEU A 5 9.30 74.75 -0.86
N SER A 6 9.53 73.46 -0.74
CA SER A 6 10.80 72.86 -1.17
C SER A 6 10.55 71.46 -1.75
N SER A 7 10.80 71.40 -3.04
CA SER A 7 10.79 70.31 -3.93
C SER A 7 11.94 69.31 -3.55
N LEU A 8 11.66 68.03 -3.29
CA LEU A 8 12.65 67.00 -3.35
C LEU A 8 12.20 65.89 -4.33
N VAL A 9 12.94 65.88 -5.42
CA VAL A 9 12.87 64.80 -6.44
C VAL A 9 13.38 63.51 -5.84
N THR A 10 12.49 62.58 -5.68
CA THR A 10 12.90 61.22 -5.37
C THR A 10 13.01 60.41 -6.65
N ILE A 11 14.24 60.06 -6.97
CA ILE A 11 14.59 59.12 -8.03
C ILE A 11 14.14 57.73 -7.61
N THR A 12 13.08 57.23 -8.23
CA THR A 12 12.68 55.81 -8.12
C THR A 12 13.55 54.98 -9.03
N ALA A 13 14.53 54.32 -8.45
CA ALA A 13 15.26 53.26 -9.12
C ALA A 13 14.32 52.08 -9.29
N VAL A 14 13.83 51.88 -10.50
CA VAL A 14 13.13 50.67 -10.92
C VAL A 14 14.20 49.57 -11.06
N MET A 15 14.34 48.77 -10.03
CA MET A 15 15.17 47.57 -10.05
C MET A 15 14.33 46.48 -10.74
N THR A 16 14.48 46.38 -12.06
CA THR A 16 13.95 45.26 -12.85
C THR A 16 14.70 43.99 -12.43
N LEU A 17 14.06 43.22 -11.55
CA LEU A 17 14.47 41.85 -11.25
C LEU A 17 14.21 41.00 -12.51
N LEU A 18 15.24 40.76 -13.30
CA LEU A 18 15.22 39.72 -14.33
C LEU A 18 15.16 38.36 -13.60
N VAL A 19 13.93 37.89 -13.36
CA VAL A 19 13.71 36.51 -13.01
C VAL A 19 14.07 35.71 -14.26
N ASN A 20 15.30 35.18 -14.25
CA ASN A 20 15.74 34.22 -15.22
C ASN A 20 14.91 32.93 -14.96
N ALA A 21 13.74 32.83 -15.59
CA ALA A 21 13.01 31.56 -15.69
C ALA A 21 13.86 30.65 -16.58
N ALA A 22 14.87 30.02 -15.96
CA ALA A 22 15.40 28.79 -16.48
C ALA A 22 14.22 27.80 -16.41
N ALA A 23 13.45 27.75 -17.50
CA ALA A 23 12.59 26.62 -17.76
C ALA A 23 13.47 25.40 -17.61
N LEU A 24 13.29 24.64 -16.54
CA LEU A 24 13.77 23.27 -16.45
C LEU A 24 13.12 22.56 -17.64
N ALA A 25 13.84 22.55 -18.75
CA ALA A 25 13.52 21.66 -19.86
C ALA A 25 13.62 20.25 -19.25
N VAL A 26 12.47 19.72 -18.88
CA VAL A 26 12.34 18.28 -18.63
C VAL A 26 12.75 17.66 -19.95
N ASP A 27 13.92 17.05 -19.96
CA ASP A 27 14.45 16.33 -21.10
C ASP A 27 13.37 15.29 -21.51
N PRO A 28 12.74 15.39 -22.69
CA PRO A 28 11.74 14.42 -23.11
C PRO A 28 12.33 13.01 -23.26
N ALA A 29 13.65 12.87 -23.25
CA ALA A 29 14.35 11.58 -23.17
C ALA A 29 14.43 11.01 -21.74
N ALA A 30 14.17 11.84 -20.71
CA ALA A 30 14.12 11.40 -19.30
C ALA A 30 12.76 10.79 -18.91
N VAL A 31 11.76 10.82 -19.80
CA VAL A 31 10.63 9.89 -19.75
C VAL A 31 11.14 8.56 -20.28
N ALA A 32 12.07 7.95 -19.52
CA ALA A 32 12.46 6.58 -19.77
C ALA A 32 11.16 5.78 -19.90
N SER A 33 10.98 5.13 -21.03
CA SER A 33 10.00 4.08 -21.24
C SER A 33 10.22 3.06 -20.12
N GLU A 34 9.55 3.26 -18.98
CA GLU A 34 9.59 2.29 -17.90
C GLU A 34 9.09 0.98 -18.49
N THR A 35 10.02 0.05 -18.64
CA THR A 35 9.70 -1.30 -19.08
C THR A 35 8.64 -1.85 -18.15
N ALA A 36 7.66 -2.54 -18.71
CA ALA A 36 6.63 -3.18 -17.89
C ALA A 36 7.27 -4.04 -16.80
N THR A 37 6.68 -4.03 -15.61
CA THR A 37 7.19 -4.77 -14.44
C THR A 37 7.07 -6.29 -14.60
N ASN A 38 6.35 -6.75 -15.63
CA ASN A 38 6.08 -8.16 -15.89
C ASN A 38 6.41 -8.53 -17.35
N ALA A 39 7.01 -9.69 -17.55
CA ALA A 39 7.22 -10.30 -18.85
C ALA A 39 6.09 -11.27 -19.25
N ILE A 40 5.32 -11.72 -18.26
CA ILE A 40 4.22 -12.68 -18.42
C ILE A 40 2.91 -12.02 -18.02
N CYS A 41 1.90 -12.20 -18.85
CA CYS A 41 0.56 -11.67 -18.62
C CYS A 41 -0.06 -12.28 -17.36
N PRO A 42 -0.46 -11.47 -16.35
CA PRO A 42 -0.97 -11.97 -15.07
C PRO A 42 -2.34 -12.65 -15.18
N ILE A 43 -2.99 -12.59 -16.34
CA ILE A 43 -4.30 -13.22 -16.58
C ILE A 43 -4.17 -14.51 -17.39
N SER A 44 -3.38 -14.49 -18.46
CA SER A 44 -3.32 -15.63 -19.40
C SER A 44 -2.09 -16.52 -19.22
N GLY A 45 -1.08 -16.09 -18.46
CA GLY A 45 0.20 -16.80 -18.35
C GLY A 45 1.06 -16.80 -19.62
N LYS A 46 0.66 -16.04 -20.65
CA LYS A 46 1.41 -15.93 -21.92
C LYS A 46 2.38 -14.75 -21.86
N PRO A 47 3.39 -14.71 -22.76
CA PRO A 47 4.22 -13.51 -22.94
C PRO A 47 3.36 -12.28 -23.18
N VAL A 48 3.79 -11.12 -22.70
CA VAL A 48 3.09 -9.86 -22.87
C VAL A 48 3.39 -9.22 -24.23
N ASP A 49 2.45 -8.41 -24.72
CA ASP A 49 2.68 -7.40 -25.75
C ASP A 49 2.94 -6.06 -25.06
N PRO A 50 4.15 -5.47 -25.18
CA PRO A 50 4.48 -4.20 -24.52
C PRO A 50 3.59 -3.03 -24.94
N ALA A 51 2.93 -3.10 -26.10
CA ALA A 51 1.99 -2.08 -26.58
C ALA A 51 0.67 -2.10 -25.78
N ILE A 52 0.30 -3.25 -25.23
CA ILE A 52 -0.91 -3.45 -24.41
C ILE A 52 -0.55 -3.30 -22.94
N ASN A 53 -0.57 -2.08 -22.45
CA ASN A 53 -0.12 -1.77 -21.09
C ASN A 53 -1.07 -0.81 -20.36
N THR A 54 -0.84 -0.67 -19.06
CA THR A 54 -1.47 0.32 -18.20
C THR A 54 -0.54 0.67 -17.06
N GLU A 55 -0.68 1.87 -16.53
CA GLU A 55 -0.05 2.25 -15.26
C GLU A 55 -1.02 1.97 -14.10
N TYR A 56 -0.50 1.35 -13.04
CA TYR A 56 -1.27 1.10 -11.82
C TYR A 56 -0.33 1.17 -10.62
N GLU A 57 -0.64 2.06 -9.68
CA GLU A 57 0.16 2.34 -8.48
C GLU A 57 1.64 2.63 -8.76
N GLY A 58 1.90 3.48 -9.76
CA GLY A 58 3.24 3.91 -10.14
C GLY A 58 4.08 2.80 -10.80
N ARG A 59 3.43 1.74 -11.31
CA ARG A 59 4.08 0.65 -12.06
C ARG A 59 3.39 0.43 -13.38
N LYS A 60 4.18 0.19 -14.42
CA LYS A 60 3.68 -0.16 -15.74
C LYS A 60 3.46 -1.66 -15.83
N TRP A 61 2.25 -2.06 -16.17
CA TRP A 61 1.83 -3.46 -16.36
C TRP A 61 1.52 -3.72 -17.83
N ALA A 62 2.02 -4.83 -18.37
CA ALA A 62 1.73 -5.24 -19.73
C ALA A 62 0.91 -6.53 -19.79
N PHE A 63 0.20 -6.73 -20.90
CA PHE A 63 -0.74 -7.84 -21.07
C PHE A 63 -0.56 -8.48 -22.44
N ALA A 64 -0.97 -9.75 -22.57
CA ALA A 64 -0.91 -10.45 -23.85
C ALA A 64 -1.98 -9.97 -24.85
N GLN A 65 -3.07 -9.37 -24.36
CA GLN A 65 -4.20 -8.86 -25.16
C GLN A 65 -5.08 -7.91 -24.36
N GLU A 66 -5.84 -7.03 -25.02
CA GLU A 66 -6.70 -6.03 -24.38
C GLU A 66 -7.73 -6.65 -23.42
N ALA A 67 -8.30 -7.81 -23.77
CA ALA A 67 -9.23 -8.50 -22.87
C ALA A 67 -8.60 -8.89 -21.52
N CYS A 68 -7.31 -9.23 -21.51
CA CYS A 68 -6.57 -9.49 -20.25
C CYS A 68 -6.40 -8.23 -19.43
N LYS A 69 -6.06 -7.10 -20.06
CA LYS A 69 -5.93 -5.80 -19.42
C LYS A 69 -7.25 -5.38 -18.79
N THR A 70 -8.35 -5.43 -19.52
CA THR A 70 -9.69 -5.09 -19.05
C THR A 70 -10.09 -5.95 -17.83
N LYS A 71 -9.91 -7.27 -17.94
CA LYS A 71 -10.21 -8.20 -16.84
C LYS A 71 -9.36 -7.93 -15.61
N TRP A 72 -8.08 -7.62 -15.81
CA TRP A 72 -7.16 -7.34 -14.71
C TRP A 72 -7.52 -6.04 -13.98
N LEU A 73 -7.82 -4.97 -14.74
CA LEU A 73 -8.23 -3.68 -14.17
C LEU A 73 -9.53 -3.82 -13.39
N LYS A 74 -10.53 -4.49 -13.96
CA LYS A 74 -11.82 -4.71 -13.28
C LYS A 74 -11.64 -5.47 -11.96
N ALA A 75 -10.81 -6.52 -11.96
CA ALA A 75 -10.55 -7.29 -10.75
C ALA A 75 -9.85 -6.44 -9.65
N ARG A 76 -9.07 -5.40 -10.02
CA ARG A 76 -8.43 -4.47 -9.07
C ARG A 76 -9.42 -3.44 -8.57
N GLU A 77 -10.24 -2.88 -9.45
CA GLU A 77 -11.28 -1.93 -9.10
C GLU A 77 -12.27 -2.51 -8.08
N ASP A 78 -12.69 -3.77 -8.27
CA ASP A 78 -13.61 -4.49 -7.39
C ASP A 78 -12.94 -5.07 -6.12
N SER A 79 -11.61 -5.02 -6.02
CA SER A 79 -10.86 -5.66 -4.93
C SER A 79 -11.11 -4.99 -3.57
N LEU A 80 -11.03 -5.78 -2.50
CA LEU A 80 -11.04 -5.26 -1.12
C LEU A 80 -9.89 -4.28 -0.89
N TYR A 81 -8.73 -4.54 -1.49
CA TYR A 81 -7.57 -3.64 -1.47
C TYR A 81 -7.93 -2.23 -1.94
N GLN A 82 -8.58 -2.11 -3.10
CA GLN A 82 -8.97 -0.82 -3.64
C GLN A 82 -10.08 -0.15 -2.82
N LYS A 83 -11.07 -0.91 -2.37
CA LYS A 83 -12.16 -0.42 -1.51
C LYS A 83 -11.66 0.13 -0.18
N LEU A 84 -10.57 -0.41 0.35
CA LEU A 84 -9.90 0.09 1.57
C LEU A 84 -9.07 1.36 1.32
N GLY A 85 -8.80 1.75 0.07
CA GLY A 85 -8.01 2.93 -0.29
C GLY A 85 -6.58 2.61 -0.78
N GLY A 86 -6.32 1.37 -1.21
CA GLY A 86 -5.08 0.95 -1.86
C GLY A 86 -3.85 1.01 -0.96
N LYS A 87 -2.67 1.17 -1.56
CA LYS A 87 -1.37 1.12 -0.89
C LYS A 87 -1.25 2.07 0.30
N ALA A 88 -1.73 3.31 0.16
CA ALA A 88 -1.60 4.31 1.22
C ALA A 88 -2.38 3.91 2.48
N ALA A 89 -3.61 3.43 2.30
CA ALA A 89 -4.47 3.01 3.40
C ALA A 89 -3.95 1.72 4.07
N ILE A 90 -3.50 0.73 3.30
CA ILE A 90 -2.87 -0.49 3.85
C ILE A 90 -1.63 -0.13 4.67
N ASN A 91 -0.78 0.78 4.18
CA ASN A 91 0.41 1.20 4.92
C ASN A 91 0.04 1.84 6.26
N ALA A 92 -0.90 2.78 6.27
CA ALA A 92 -1.37 3.46 7.48
C ALA A 92 -2.00 2.45 8.47
N ALA A 93 -2.82 1.52 7.96
CA ALA A 93 -3.46 0.49 8.79
C ALA A 93 -2.43 -0.43 9.46
N VAL A 94 -1.41 -0.90 8.72
CA VAL A 94 -0.36 -1.75 9.29
C VAL A 94 0.46 -1.00 10.36
N ASP A 95 0.79 0.27 10.11
CA ASP A 95 1.57 1.05 11.07
C ASP A 95 0.77 1.29 12.35
N ALA A 96 -0.51 1.64 12.27
CA ALA A 96 -1.40 1.81 13.42
C ALA A 96 -1.69 0.48 14.15
N PHE A 97 -1.84 -0.62 13.41
CA PHE A 97 -2.05 -1.96 13.95
C PHE A 97 -0.90 -2.39 14.86
N TYR A 98 0.36 -2.23 14.42
CA TYR A 98 1.50 -2.63 15.24
C TYR A 98 1.70 -1.75 16.48
N VAL A 99 1.19 -0.52 16.51
CA VAL A 99 1.15 0.26 17.77
C VAL A 99 0.30 -0.46 18.81
N LYS A 100 -0.87 -0.99 18.42
CA LYS A 100 -1.76 -1.74 19.34
C LYS A 100 -1.19 -3.10 19.72
N VAL A 101 -0.69 -3.86 18.74
CA VAL A 101 -0.12 -5.20 18.98
C VAL A 101 1.04 -5.16 19.96
N LEU A 102 1.96 -4.19 19.83
CA LEU A 102 3.10 -4.05 20.71
C LEU A 102 2.75 -3.51 22.11
N ALA A 103 1.54 -2.99 22.29
CA ALA A 103 0.99 -2.59 23.58
C ALA A 103 0.12 -3.68 24.24
N ASP A 104 -0.19 -4.78 23.54
CA ASP A 104 -1.06 -5.85 24.03
C ASP A 104 -0.25 -6.97 24.68
N ASP A 105 -0.35 -7.08 26.01
CA ASP A 105 0.40 -8.07 26.81
C ASP A 105 0.16 -9.53 26.38
N ARG A 106 -0.98 -9.81 25.73
CA ARG A 106 -1.31 -11.16 25.25
C ARG A 106 -0.41 -11.61 24.10
N VAL A 107 0.15 -10.67 23.32
CA VAL A 107 0.84 -10.99 22.05
C VAL A 107 2.16 -10.26 21.82
N LYS A 108 2.45 -9.18 22.57
CA LYS A 108 3.65 -8.34 22.34
C LYS A 108 4.96 -9.14 22.41
N HIS A 109 5.04 -10.15 23.30
CA HIS A 109 6.25 -10.94 23.53
C HIS A 109 6.69 -11.76 22.31
N PHE A 110 5.79 -12.02 21.34
CA PHE A 110 6.17 -12.66 20.07
C PHE A 110 7.02 -11.76 19.16
N PHE A 111 7.17 -10.48 19.51
CA PHE A 111 7.86 -9.48 18.71
C PHE A 111 9.15 -8.96 19.36
N ASP A 112 9.57 -9.48 20.52
CA ASP A 112 10.72 -8.98 21.30
C ASP A 112 12.03 -9.01 20.46
N ASP A 113 12.26 -10.09 19.70
CA ASP A 113 13.46 -10.26 18.86
C ASP A 113 13.19 -10.02 17.37
N VAL A 114 12.09 -9.35 17.02
CA VAL A 114 11.68 -9.14 15.63
C VAL A 114 12.08 -7.76 15.14
N SER A 115 12.75 -7.70 13.97
CA SER A 115 12.93 -6.44 13.27
C SER A 115 11.59 -5.91 12.79
N MET A 116 11.02 -4.94 13.51
CA MET A 116 9.69 -4.38 13.23
C MET A 116 9.58 -3.71 11.87
N ASP A 117 10.67 -3.12 11.34
CA ASP A 117 10.66 -2.55 9.98
C ASP A 117 10.47 -3.65 8.92
N LYS A 118 11.17 -4.78 9.07
CA LYS A 118 10.99 -5.93 8.17
C LYS A 118 9.61 -6.55 8.34
N GLN A 119 9.11 -6.65 9.57
CA GLN A 119 7.81 -7.22 9.87
C GLN A 119 6.68 -6.37 9.29
N ARG A 120 6.70 -5.05 9.50
CA ARG A 120 5.71 -4.12 8.91
C ARG A 120 5.72 -4.20 7.38
N ARG A 121 6.91 -4.22 6.75
CA ARG A 121 7.01 -4.36 5.30
C ARG A 121 6.37 -5.65 4.81
N LYS A 122 6.70 -6.80 5.41
CA LYS A 122 6.09 -8.10 5.07
C LYS A 122 4.58 -8.09 5.25
N GLN A 123 4.09 -7.49 6.33
CA GLN A 123 2.65 -7.41 6.59
C GLN A 123 1.94 -6.56 5.53
N LYS A 124 2.53 -5.43 5.12
CA LYS A 124 2.00 -4.57 4.05
C LYS A 124 1.92 -5.34 2.72
N GLU A 125 2.97 -6.06 2.36
CA GLU A 125 3.02 -6.90 1.15
C GLU A 125 1.98 -8.03 1.21
N PHE A 126 1.90 -8.75 2.34
CA PHE A 126 0.94 -9.82 2.54
C PHE A 126 -0.51 -9.33 2.44
N LEU A 127 -0.89 -8.30 3.20
CA LEU A 127 -2.25 -7.76 3.17
C LEU A 127 -2.62 -7.19 1.80
N SER A 128 -1.67 -6.52 1.12
CA SER A 128 -1.90 -6.06 -0.26
C SER A 128 -2.27 -7.23 -1.17
N ALA A 129 -1.54 -8.33 -1.12
CA ALA A 129 -1.84 -9.52 -1.92
C ALA A 129 -3.15 -10.20 -1.49
N ALA A 130 -3.37 -10.37 -0.19
CA ALA A 130 -4.55 -11.05 0.36
C ALA A 130 -5.87 -10.31 0.03
N PHE A 131 -5.81 -8.98 -0.10
CA PHE A 131 -6.98 -8.15 -0.44
C PHE A 131 -7.12 -7.88 -1.93
N GLY A 132 -6.32 -8.51 -2.78
CA GLY A 132 -6.43 -8.41 -4.24
C GLY A 132 -5.66 -7.24 -4.84
N GLY A 133 -4.60 -6.78 -4.19
CA GLY A 133 -3.65 -5.82 -4.73
C GLY A 133 -2.86 -6.36 -5.92
N PRO A 134 -2.02 -5.51 -6.56
CA PRO A 134 -1.42 -5.82 -7.86
C PRO A 134 -0.32 -6.88 -7.80
N LEU A 135 0.38 -6.99 -6.68
CA LEU A 135 1.52 -7.89 -6.54
C LEU A 135 1.13 -9.16 -5.78
N PRO A 136 1.57 -10.34 -6.24
CA PRO A 136 1.37 -11.58 -5.51
C PRO A 136 2.25 -11.61 -4.24
N TRP A 137 1.80 -12.35 -3.23
CA TRP A 137 2.64 -12.68 -2.08
C TRP A 137 3.72 -13.69 -2.47
N THR A 138 4.97 -13.38 -2.13
CA THR A 138 6.14 -14.23 -2.42
C THR A 138 6.85 -14.72 -1.17
N GLY A 139 6.32 -14.38 0.03
CA GLY A 139 6.89 -14.81 1.30
C GLY A 139 6.46 -16.22 1.71
N LYS A 140 6.77 -16.58 2.96
CA LYS A 140 6.35 -17.86 3.54
C LYS A 140 4.82 -17.95 3.60
N ASP A 141 4.27 -19.16 3.40
CA ASP A 141 2.87 -19.41 3.68
C ASP A 141 2.56 -19.24 5.19
N MET A 142 1.28 -19.10 5.54
CA MET A 142 0.86 -18.82 6.91
C MET A 142 1.33 -19.90 7.89
N ARG A 143 1.23 -21.16 7.55
CA ARG A 143 1.65 -22.26 8.41
C ARG A 143 3.14 -22.22 8.72
N LYS A 144 3.98 -22.11 7.68
CA LYS A 144 5.43 -22.00 7.84
C LYS A 144 5.89 -20.74 8.55
N ALA A 145 5.11 -19.64 8.39
CA ALA A 145 5.44 -18.39 9.04
C ALA A 145 5.22 -18.43 10.57
N HIS A 146 4.30 -19.27 11.03
CA HIS A 146 3.88 -19.35 12.44
C HIS A 146 4.27 -20.69 13.12
N GLU A 147 4.93 -21.58 12.38
CA GLU A 147 5.38 -22.88 12.89
C GLU A 147 6.31 -22.72 14.09
N GLY A 148 6.07 -23.50 15.14
CA GLY A 148 6.89 -23.50 16.35
C GLY A 148 6.62 -22.36 17.33
N MET A 149 5.72 -21.42 17.01
CA MET A 149 5.43 -20.27 17.90
C MET A 149 4.49 -20.59 19.07
N GLY A 150 3.88 -21.76 19.11
CA GLY A 150 2.96 -22.16 20.19
C GLY A 150 1.71 -21.28 20.28
N LEU A 151 1.23 -20.78 19.14
CA LEU A 151 0.07 -19.89 19.09
C LEU A 151 -1.22 -20.60 19.50
N THR A 152 -2.06 -19.91 20.23
CA THR A 152 -3.35 -20.39 20.73
C THR A 152 -4.50 -19.53 20.20
N GLU A 153 -5.74 -19.96 20.44
CA GLU A 153 -6.95 -19.16 20.16
C GLU A 153 -6.90 -17.76 20.80
N VAL A 154 -6.36 -17.67 22.01
CA VAL A 154 -6.25 -16.37 22.71
C VAL A 154 -5.36 -15.41 21.92
N HIS A 155 -4.22 -15.90 21.41
CA HIS A 155 -3.29 -15.09 20.63
C HIS A 155 -3.90 -14.67 19.27
N PHE A 156 -4.54 -15.61 18.57
CA PHE A 156 -5.22 -15.29 17.31
C PHE A 156 -6.34 -14.26 17.50
N ASN A 157 -7.16 -14.44 18.52
CA ASN A 157 -8.26 -13.51 18.81
C ASN A 157 -7.74 -12.12 19.22
N ALA A 158 -6.67 -12.04 20.01
CA ALA A 158 -6.03 -10.77 20.38
C ALA A 158 -5.54 -10.00 19.14
N ILE A 159 -4.91 -10.68 18.18
CA ILE A 159 -4.50 -10.08 16.91
C ILE A 159 -5.72 -9.62 16.09
N ALA A 160 -6.78 -10.42 16.01
CA ALA A 160 -8.01 -10.07 15.31
C ALA A 160 -8.71 -8.85 15.95
N GLU A 161 -8.77 -8.79 17.28
CA GLU A 161 -9.31 -7.64 18.01
C GLU A 161 -8.49 -6.36 17.75
N ASN A 162 -7.17 -6.44 17.79
CA ASN A 162 -6.30 -5.31 17.48
C ASN A 162 -6.49 -4.82 16.05
N LEU A 163 -6.69 -5.74 15.08
CA LEU A 163 -6.99 -5.40 13.70
C LEU A 163 -8.33 -4.67 13.58
N VAL A 164 -9.39 -5.21 14.15
CA VAL A 164 -10.73 -4.60 14.14
C VAL A 164 -10.70 -3.21 14.78
N ASN A 165 -10.06 -3.07 15.94
CA ASN A 165 -9.94 -1.78 16.63
C ASN A 165 -9.15 -0.76 15.81
N THR A 166 -8.11 -1.20 15.11
CA THR A 166 -7.34 -0.34 14.19
C THR A 166 -8.21 0.18 13.05
N LEU A 167 -8.98 -0.70 12.42
CA LEU A 167 -9.85 -0.32 11.30
C LEU A 167 -10.98 0.62 11.74
N LYS A 168 -11.54 0.42 12.95
CA LYS A 168 -12.52 1.33 13.55
C LYS A 168 -11.94 2.72 13.82
N ASP A 169 -10.73 2.80 14.36
CA ASP A 169 -10.05 4.08 14.60
C ASP A 169 -9.78 4.84 13.29
N LEU A 170 -9.45 4.11 12.24
CA LEU A 170 -9.28 4.65 10.88
C LEU A 170 -10.61 4.95 10.17
N LYS A 171 -11.77 4.80 10.86
CA LYS A 171 -13.10 5.09 10.34
C LYS A 171 -13.48 4.26 9.11
N ILE A 172 -12.94 3.07 9.00
CA ILE A 172 -13.36 2.10 7.97
C ILE A 172 -14.79 1.65 8.28
N SER A 173 -15.61 1.52 7.23
CA SER A 173 -17.00 1.07 7.39
C SER A 173 -17.08 -0.37 7.92
N GLN A 174 -18.15 -0.68 8.66
CA GLN A 174 -18.31 -2.01 9.27
C GLN A 174 -18.33 -3.12 8.20
N ASP A 175 -18.95 -2.89 7.05
CA ASP A 175 -18.97 -3.85 5.94
C ASP A 175 -17.57 -4.21 5.43
N LEU A 176 -16.66 -3.23 5.31
CA LEU A 176 -15.28 -3.49 4.92
C LEU A 176 -14.49 -4.16 6.06
N ILE A 177 -14.76 -3.82 7.31
CA ILE A 177 -14.17 -4.50 8.48
C ILE A 177 -14.56 -5.99 8.46
N ASP A 178 -15.83 -6.30 8.22
CA ASP A 178 -16.31 -7.67 8.18
C ASP A 178 -15.66 -8.47 7.04
N GLN A 179 -15.45 -7.85 5.87
CA GLN A 179 -14.71 -8.47 4.76
C GLN A 179 -13.23 -8.73 5.13
N VAL A 180 -12.56 -7.80 5.79
CA VAL A 180 -11.18 -7.98 6.27
C VAL A 180 -11.10 -9.12 7.29
N VAL A 181 -12.03 -9.16 8.24
CA VAL A 181 -12.10 -10.23 9.25
C VAL A 181 -12.36 -11.58 8.59
N ALA A 182 -13.26 -11.66 7.60
CA ALA A 182 -13.50 -12.88 6.86
C ALA A 182 -12.22 -13.41 6.20
N VAL A 183 -11.42 -12.55 5.57
CA VAL A 183 -10.11 -12.94 5.00
C VAL A 183 -9.15 -13.41 6.10
N ALA A 184 -9.05 -12.70 7.23
CA ALA A 184 -8.20 -13.10 8.34
C ALA A 184 -8.58 -14.48 8.91
N LEU A 185 -9.86 -14.77 9.03
CA LEU A 185 -10.35 -16.05 9.53
C LEU A 185 -9.98 -17.23 8.62
N THR A 186 -9.81 -17.02 7.31
CA THR A 186 -9.34 -18.10 6.41
C THR A 186 -7.93 -18.60 6.75
N THR A 187 -7.13 -17.79 7.44
CA THR A 187 -5.75 -18.14 7.82
C THR A 187 -5.65 -18.82 9.18
N LYS A 188 -6.73 -18.87 9.95
CA LYS A 188 -6.73 -19.28 11.37
C LYS A 188 -6.17 -20.68 11.60
N ASP A 189 -6.61 -21.66 10.82
CA ASP A 189 -6.16 -23.04 10.99
C ASP A 189 -4.67 -23.22 10.64
N ASP A 190 -4.18 -22.46 9.65
CA ASP A 190 -2.75 -22.47 9.30
C ASP A 190 -1.91 -21.77 10.38
N VAL A 191 -2.37 -20.62 10.90
CA VAL A 191 -1.70 -19.90 11.99
C VAL A 191 -1.62 -20.73 13.25
N LEU A 192 -2.68 -21.47 13.59
CA LEU A 192 -2.73 -22.33 14.79
C LEU A 192 -2.14 -23.74 14.57
N GLY A 193 -1.59 -24.03 13.39
CA GLY A 193 -1.00 -25.34 13.08
C GLY A 193 -2.01 -26.49 13.05
N ARG A 194 -3.31 -26.21 12.87
CA ARG A 194 -4.36 -27.24 12.85
C ARG A 194 -4.28 -28.11 11.61
N PRO A 195 -4.73 -29.36 11.68
CA PRO A 195 -4.83 -30.21 10.49
C PRO A 195 -5.68 -29.54 9.41
N LYS A 196 -5.24 -29.64 8.14
CA LYS A 196 -6.10 -29.25 7.02
C LYS A 196 -7.32 -30.18 6.99
N LYS A 197 -8.52 -29.60 6.92
CA LYS A 197 -9.72 -30.40 6.70
C LYS A 197 -9.55 -31.15 5.39
N ALA A 198 -9.70 -32.47 5.42
CA ALA A 198 -9.77 -33.27 4.21
C ALA A 198 -11.01 -32.80 3.41
N ASN A 199 -10.78 -32.44 2.16
CA ASN A 199 -11.89 -32.17 1.21
C ASN A 199 -12.51 -33.47 0.78
#